data_390d3843ea786f7d16e2fd3c05c1ec14
#
_entry.id   390d3843ea786f7d16e2fd3c05c1ec14
#
_cell.length_a   1.000
_cell.length_b   1.000
_cell.length_c   1.000
_cell.angle_alpha   90.00
_cell.angle_beta   90.00
_cell.angle_gamma   90.00
#
_symmetry.space_group_name_H-M   'P 1'
#
loop_
_entity.id
_entity.type
_entity.pdbx_description
1 polymer ?
#
loop_
_entity_poly.entity_id
_entity_poly.type
_entity_poly.pdbx_seq_one_letter_code
_entity_poly.pdbx_strand_id
1 'polypeptide(L)'
;MISKYLKSKNLISLIKPTINEDELCVDSGEIYYYLNTFDCTSSFYFYRNLFSDYELQKILAIGNKLPEKPGELNAKKKLDDTIRESMISWVPVNSQTTWIYQNIVDCINNVNESYFNYDLTKMEKLQFTRYYGNKKGVYRPHVDTNFGHLPENRKLTFVMQLSDPSEYEGGELRLHLGKDPDIIPKEKGLIVFFPSSTLHECTPVTSGKRCSLVGWVYGPRFK
;
A
#
# COMPACT_ATOMS: atom_id res chain seq x y z
N MET A 1 -11.79 -28.15 15.47
CA MET A 1 -12.74 -27.36 14.67
C MET A 1 -12.09 -26.12 14.04
N ILE A 2 -11.35 -25.31 14.79
CA ILE A 2 -10.67 -24.09 14.33
C ILE A 2 -9.62 -24.38 13.23
N SER A 3 -8.78 -25.41 13.41
CA SER A 3 -7.82 -25.86 12.40
C SER A 3 -8.48 -26.23 11.05
N LYS A 4 -9.69 -26.77 11.08
CA LYS A 4 -10.46 -27.12 9.88
C LYS A 4 -11.06 -25.89 9.20
N TYR A 5 -11.44 -24.88 9.97
CA TYR A 5 -11.93 -23.60 9.46
C TYR A 5 -10.81 -22.78 8.79
N LEU A 6 -9.65 -22.72 9.44
CA LEU A 6 -8.46 -22.04 8.87
C LEU A 6 -7.96 -22.73 7.60
N LYS A 7 -7.96 -24.08 7.57
CA LYS A 7 -7.61 -24.84 6.35
C LYS A 7 -8.56 -24.58 5.19
N SER A 8 -9.87 -24.43 5.47
CA SER A 8 -10.87 -24.19 4.44
C SER A 8 -10.77 -22.80 3.79
N LYS A 9 -10.11 -21.86 4.45
CA LYS A 9 -9.94 -20.47 3.99
C LYS A 9 -8.56 -20.17 3.41
N ASN A 10 -7.69 -21.18 3.22
CA ASN A 10 -6.28 -20.98 2.81
C ASN A 10 -5.49 -19.98 3.68
N LEU A 11 -5.98 -19.65 4.87
CA LEU A 11 -5.34 -18.70 5.78
C LEU A 11 -4.04 -19.24 6.38
N ILE A 12 -3.86 -20.58 6.38
CA ILE A 12 -2.67 -21.23 6.95
C ILE A 12 -1.40 -20.98 6.12
N SER A 13 -1.52 -20.68 4.81
CA SER A 13 -0.34 -20.34 4.02
C SER A 13 0.20 -18.93 4.29
N LEU A 14 -0.57 -18.09 4.98
CA LEU A 14 -0.22 -16.70 5.34
C LEU A 14 0.30 -16.59 6.78
N ILE A 15 -0.02 -17.56 7.62
CA ILE A 15 0.40 -17.64 9.01
C ILE A 15 1.46 -18.73 9.07
N LYS A 16 2.74 -18.39 9.29
CA LYS A 16 3.71 -19.40 9.72
C LYS A 16 3.20 -19.93 11.05
N PRO A 17 2.79 -21.19 11.14
CA PRO A 17 2.25 -21.71 12.39
C PRO A 17 3.42 -21.97 13.34
N THR A 18 3.63 -21.07 14.26
CA THR A 18 4.34 -21.32 15.51
C THR A 18 3.36 -21.18 16.66
N ILE A 19 2.17 -21.77 16.51
CA ILE A 19 1.27 -21.90 17.66
C ILE A 19 1.75 -23.13 18.42
N ASN A 20 2.38 -22.91 19.55
CA ASN A 20 2.60 -23.94 20.53
C ASN A 20 1.22 -24.27 21.14
N GLU A 21 0.81 -25.54 21.13
CA GLU A 21 -0.48 -25.94 21.76
C GLU A 21 -0.55 -25.57 23.24
N ASP A 22 0.60 -25.35 23.88
CA ASP A 22 0.75 -24.92 25.27
C ASP A 22 0.39 -23.45 25.52
N GLU A 23 0.18 -22.65 24.46
CA GLU A 23 -0.20 -21.22 24.53
C GLU A 23 -1.73 -21.01 24.45
N LEU A 24 -2.50 -22.08 24.40
CA LEU A 24 -3.96 -22.03 24.47
C LEU A 24 -4.40 -21.77 25.90
N CYS A 25 -4.99 -20.64 26.17
CA CYS A 25 -5.65 -20.36 27.44
C CYS A 25 -7.12 -20.74 27.34
N VAL A 26 -7.56 -21.62 28.23
CA VAL A 26 -8.98 -22.01 28.41
C VAL A 26 -9.51 -21.24 29.59
N ASP A 27 -10.34 -20.22 29.34
CA ASP A 27 -11.08 -19.51 30.36
C ASP A 27 -12.58 -19.76 30.16
N SER A 28 -13.29 -20.13 31.23
CA SER A 28 -14.75 -20.37 31.21
C SER A 28 -15.26 -21.33 30.10
N GLY A 29 -14.44 -22.25 29.63
CA GLY A 29 -14.81 -23.22 28.60
C GLY A 29 -14.72 -22.70 27.16
N GLU A 30 -14.28 -21.48 26.95
CA GLU A 30 -13.97 -20.91 25.63
C GLU A 30 -12.46 -20.86 25.41
N ILE A 31 -12.05 -21.10 24.17
CA ILE A 31 -10.64 -21.07 23.78
C ILE A 31 -10.34 -19.70 23.20
N TYR A 32 -9.51 -18.93 23.87
CA TYR A 32 -9.02 -17.64 23.40
C TYR A 32 -7.62 -17.79 22.83
N TYR A 33 -7.43 -17.26 21.63
CA TYR A 33 -6.11 -17.04 21.07
C TYR A 33 -5.67 -15.62 21.42
N TYR A 34 -4.61 -15.49 22.20
CA TYR A 34 -4.01 -14.18 22.41
C TYR A 34 -3.36 -13.72 21.10
N LEU A 35 -3.85 -12.63 20.55
CA LEU A 35 -3.32 -12.05 19.31
C LEU A 35 -1.82 -11.72 19.40
N ASN A 36 -1.27 -11.61 20.60
CA ASN A 36 0.15 -11.37 20.85
C ASN A 36 1.06 -12.57 20.51
N THR A 37 0.51 -13.76 20.33
CA THR A 37 1.25 -14.97 19.89
C THR A 37 1.21 -15.14 18.37
N PHE A 38 0.34 -14.41 17.70
CA PHE A 38 0.38 -14.32 16.26
C PHE A 38 1.41 -13.26 15.89
N ASP A 39 2.41 -13.63 15.13
CA ASP A 39 3.29 -12.72 14.41
C ASP A 39 2.52 -11.99 13.29
N CYS A 40 1.24 -11.72 13.55
CA CYS A 40 0.30 -10.92 12.76
C CYS A 40 0.47 -9.44 13.05
N THR A 41 1.67 -9.03 13.38
CA THR A 41 2.02 -7.63 13.58
C THR A 41 2.18 -6.88 12.26
N SER A 42 2.19 -7.58 11.13
CA SER A 42 2.21 -6.89 9.84
C SER A 42 0.82 -6.34 9.52
N SER A 43 0.61 -5.08 9.88
CA SER A 43 -0.58 -4.30 9.46
C SER A 43 -0.53 -3.97 7.97
N PHE A 44 0.20 -4.75 7.17
CA PHE A 44 0.33 -4.56 5.73
C PHE A 44 0.44 -5.92 5.03
N TYR A 45 0.12 -5.93 3.72
CA TYR A 45 0.12 -7.13 2.90
C TYR A 45 0.92 -6.89 1.60
N PHE A 46 1.74 -7.86 1.22
CA PHE A 46 2.48 -7.85 -0.05
C PHE A 46 1.77 -8.68 -1.11
N TYR A 47 1.61 -8.10 -2.30
CA TYR A 47 1.15 -8.81 -3.49
C TYR A 47 2.22 -8.74 -4.58
N ARG A 48 2.54 -9.89 -5.18
CA ARG A 48 3.57 -10.02 -6.21
C ARG A 48 2.98 -10.56 -7.50
N ASN A 49 3.65 -10.28 -8.60
CA ASN A 49 3.32 -10.85 -9.91
C ASN A 49 1.89 -10.53 -10.41
N LEU A 50 1.34 -9.37 -10.02
CA LEU A 50 0.08 -8.90 -10.60
C LEU A 50 0.25 -8.57 -12.08
N PHE A 51 1.40 -8.01 -12.42
CA PHE A 51 1.76 -7.63 -13.79
C PHE A 51 3.07 -8.30 -14.19
N SER A 52 3.15 -8.72 -15.44
CA SER A 52 4.39 -9.18 -16.06
C SER A 52 5.38 -8.01 -16.25
N ASP A 53 6.66 -8.32 -16.47
CA ASP A 53 7.67 -7.29 -16.73
C ASP A 53 7.31 -6.41 -17.94
N TYR A 54 6.73 -6.99 -18.98
CA TYR A 54 6.24 -6.24 -20.14
C TYR A 54 5.15 -5.25 -19.76
N GLU A 55 4.18 -5.67 -18.94
CA GLU A 55 3.10 -4.81 -18.48
C GLU A 55 3.61 -3.71 -17.54
N LEU A 56 4.55 -4.01 -16.65
CA LEU A 56 5.20 -3.02 -15.79
C LEU A 56 5.93 -1.96 -16.62
N GLN A 57 6.66 -2.36 -17.66
CA GLN A 57 7.30 -1.43 -18.60
C GLN A 57 6.27 -0.56 -19.32
N LYS A 58 5.14 -1.14 -19.73
CA LYS A 58 4.04 -0.41 -20.39
C LYS A 58 3.40 0.59 -19.43
N ILE A 59 3.14 0.21 -18.17
CA ILE A 59 2.64 1.14 -17.13
C ILE A 59 3.62 2.31 -16.93
N LEU A 60 4.91 2.00 -16.80
CA LEU A 60 5.97 3.00 -16.65
C LEU A 60 6.04 3.96 -17.87
N ALA A 61 5.94 3.41 -19.08
CA ALA A 61 5.93 4.20 -20.31
C ALA A 61 4.69 5.11 -20.41
N ILE A 62 3.52 4.62 -20.03
CA ILE A 62 2.29 5.43 -19.96
C ILE A 62 2.48 6.56 -18.95
N GLY A 63 2.89 6.22 -17.73
CA GLY A 63 3.10 7.19 -16.67
C GLY A 63 4.08 8.30 -17.08
N ASN A 64 5.22 7.95 -17.67
CA ASN A 64 6.25 8.89 -18.09
C ASN A 64 5.80 9.87 -19.20
N LYS A 65 4.75 9.55 -19.96
CA LYS A 65 4.16 10.45 -20.99
C LYS A 65 3.12 11.41 -20.41
N LEU A 66 2.64 11.17 -19.19
CA LEU A 66 1.63 12.03 -18.57
C LEU A 66 2.26 13.35 -18.09
N PRO A 67 1.52 14.47 -18.18
CA PRO A 67 1.99 15.75 -17.68
C PRO A 67 2.24 15.68 -16.18
N GLU A 68 3.38 16.23 -15.77
CA GLU A 68 3.80 16.27 -14.37
C GLU A 68 3.28 17.54 -13.69
N LYS A 69 2.90 17.40 -12.43
CA LYS A 69 2.67 18.53 -11.53
C LYS A 69 3.26 18.23 -10.14
N PRO A 70 3.63 19.24 -9.36
CA PRO A 70 4.08 19.05 -8.00
C PRO A 70 3.04 18.28 -7.16
N GLY A 71 3.51 17.42 -6.29
CA GLY A 71 2.66 16.71 -5.35
C GLY A 71 2.09 17.67 -4.30
N GLU A 72 0.76 17.77 -4.23
CA GLU A 72 0.07 18.64 -3.28
C GLU A 72 -0.09 17.97 -1.92
N LEU A 73 -0.12 18.78 -0.84
CA LEU A 73 -0.44 18.34 0.52
C LEU A 73 -1.92 18.62 0.79
N ASN A 74 -2.66 17.58 1.15
CA ASN A 74 -4.06 17.60 1.62
C ASN A 74 -5.10 18.29 0.68
N ALA A 75 -6.35 18.35 1.16
CA ALA A 75 -7.48 18.95 0.44
C ALA A 75 -7.32 20.46 0.15
N LYS A 76 -6.41 21.16 0.83
CA LYS A 76 -6.15 22.59 0.62
C LYS A 76 -5.15 22.85 -0.52
N LYS A 77 -4.66 21.80 -1.19
CA LYS A 77 -3.70 21.89 -2.31
C LYS A 77 -2.45 22.71 -1.98
N LYS A 78 -2.02 22.67 -0.72
CA LYS A 78 -0.81 23.36 -0.29
C LYS A 78 0.41 22.68 -0.87
N LEU A 79 1.34 23.44 -1.42
CA LEU A 79 2.68 22.97 -1.78
C LEU A 79 3.64 23.30 -0.63
N ASP A 80 4.43 22.31 -0.23
CA ASP A 80 5.49 22.46 0.76
C ASP A 80 6.56 21.40 0.46
N ASP A 81 7.62 21.81 -0.23
CA ASP A 81 8.70 20.95 -0.68
C ASP A 81 9.56 20.42 0.46
N THR A 82 9.50 21.05 1.64
CA THR A 82 10.15 20.53 2.85
C THR A 82 9.45 19.29 3.40
N ILE A 83 8.15 19.14 3.11
CA ILE A 83 7.32 17.99 3.50
C ILE A 83 7.24 16.98 2.34
N ARG A 84 7.02 17.48 1.11
CA ARG A 84 6.86 16.64 -0.06
C ARG A 84 7.50 17.25 -1.29
N GLU A 85 8.61 16.67 -1.74
CA GLU A 85 9.23 16.96 -3.04
C GLU A 85 9.00 15.76 -3.96
N SER A 86 7.96 15.82 -4.77
CA SER A 86 7.60 14.79 -5.74
C SER A 86 6.81 15.38 -6.91
N MET A 87 6.90 14.74 -8.06
CA MET A 87 6.07 15.05 -9.21
C MET A 87 5.03 13.97 -9.40
N ILE A 88 3.78 14.35 -9.64
CA ILE A 88 2.68 13.41 -9.81
C ILE A 88 1.96 13.60 -11.14
N SER A 89 1.33 12.53 -11.59
CA SER A 89 0.37 12.53 -12.69
C SER A 89 -0.80 11.62 -12.34
N TRP A 90 -2.01 12.02 -12.71
CA TRP A 90 -3.18 11.16 -12.57
C TRP A 90 -3.34 10.32 -13.83
N VAL A 91 -3.35 9.01 -13.69
CA VAL A 91 -3.57 8.09 -14.80
C VAL A 91 -5.04 8.22 -15.26
N PRO A 92 -5.31 8.58 -16.53
CA PRO A 92 -6.68 8.68 -16.99
C PRO A 92 -7.34 7.30 -17.07
N VAL A 93 -8.66 7.24 -16.93
CA VAL A 93 -9.44 6.01 -17.20
C VAL A 93 -9.92 6.08 -18.64
N ASN A 94 -9.33 5.28 -19.52
CA ASN A 94 -9.68 5.19 -20.94
C ASN A 94 -9.30 3.81 -21.52
N SER A 95 -9.52 3.57 -22.79
CA SER A 95 -9.25 2.28 -23.46
C SER A 95 -7.79 1.81 -23.35
N GLN A 96 -6.85 2.72 -23.18
CA GLN A 96 -5.42 2.38 -23.06
C GLN A 96 -5.01 1.98 -21.63
N THR A 97 -5.79 2.39 -20.62
CA THR A 97 -5.43 2.25 -19.21
C THR A 97 -6.43 1.41 -18.39
N THR A 98 -7.63 1.15 -18.93
CA THR A 98 -8.69 0.39 -18.23
C THR A 98 -8.18 -0.96 -17.72
N TRP A 99 -7.32 -1.65 -18.47
CA TRP A 99 -6.74 -2.93 -18.07
C TRP A 99 -5.92 -2.84 -16.78
N ILE A 100 -5.24 -1.71 -16.53
CA ILE A 100 -4.49 -1.48 -15.29
C ILE A 100 -5.46 -1.40 -14.11
N TYR A 101 -6.54 -0.63 -14.29
CA TYR A 101 -7.57 -0.46 -13.27
C TYR A 101 -8.28 -1.78 -12.95
N GLN A 102 -8.65 -2.58 -13.96
CA GLN A 102 -9.30 -3.88 -13.77
C GLN A 102 -8.43 -4.82 -12.96
N ASN A 103 -7.17 -5.04 -13.35
CA ASN A 103 -6.27 -5.90 -12.61
C ASN A 103 -6.07 -5.44 -11.16
N ILE A 104 -5.94 -4.11 -10.94
CA ILE A 104 -5.78 -3.56 -9.58
C ILE A 104 -7.05 -3.74 -8.76
N VAL A 105 -8.23 -3.52 -9.33
CA VAL A 105 -9.50 -3.72 -8.61
C VAL A 105 -9.68 -5.17 -8.21
N ASP A 106 -9.40 -6.12 -9.11
CA ASP A 106 -9.47 -7.55 -8.82
C ASP A 106 -8.48 -7.94 -7.72
N CYS A 107 -7.26 -7.39 -7.77
CA CYS A 107 -6.25 -7.58 -6.73
C CYS A 107 -6.73 -7.02 -5.37
N ILE A 108 -7.29 -5.80 -5.36
CA ILE A 108 -7.84 -5.17 -4.14
C ILE A 108 -8.93 -6.05 -3.52
N ASN A 109 -9.88 -6.52 -4.33
CA ASN A 109 -10.98 -7.38 -3.86
C ASN A 109 -10.43 -8.66 -3.22
N ASN A 110 -9.49 -9.34 -3.87
CA ASN A 110 -8.87 -10.55 -3.35
C ASN A 110 -8.10 -10.32 -2.05
N VAL A 111 -7.30 -9.25 -1.99
CA VAL A 111 -6.53 -8.89 -0.79
C VAL A 111 -7.46 -8.45 0.34
N ASN A 112 -8.49 -7.69 0.03
CA ASN A 112 -9.45 -7.23 1.04
C ASN A 112 -10.26 -8.40 1.63
N GLU A 113 -10.75 -9.31 0.78
CA GLU A 113 -11.50 -10.49 1.23
C GLU A 113 -10.64 -11.41 2.09
N SER A 114 -9.36 -11.58 1.72
CA SER A 114 -8.47 -12.53 2.38
C SER A 114 -7.79 -11.96 3.63
N TYR A 115 -7.63 -10.64 3.73
CA TYR A 115 -6.77 -10.05 4.74
C TYR A 115 -7.40 -8.89 5.52
N PHE A 116 -7.90 -7.83 4.85
CA PHE A 116 -8.35 -6.62 5.56
C PHE A 116 -9.81 -6.67 6.00
N ASN A 117 -10.70 -7.29 5.23
CA ASN A 117 -12.14 -7.36 5.48
C ASN A 117 -12.79 -5.98 5.72
N TYR A 118 -12.36 -4.97 4.99
CA TYR A 118 -12.95 -3.63 5.05
C TYR A 118 -14.18 -3.51 4.17
N ASP A 119 -15.16 -2.72 4.62
CA ASP A 119 -16.21 -2.22 3.74
C ASP A 119 -15.59 -1.20 2.77
N LEU A 120 -15.37 -1.60 1.54
CA LEU A 120 -14.79 -0.76 0.48
C LEU A 120 -15.87 -0.39 -0.54
N THR A 121 -15.88 0.86 -1.02
CA THR A 121 -16.91 1.40 -1.90
C THR A 121 -16.43 1.88 -3.25
N LYS A 122 -15.28 2.58 -3.27
CA LYS A 122 -14.71 3.15 -4.50
C LYS A 122 -13.23 3.38 -4.40
N MET A 123 -12.56 3.45 -5.54
CA MET A 123 -11.14 3.76 -5.66
C MET A 123 -10.95 5.12 -6.36
N GLU A 124 -9.96 5.90 -5.92
CA GLU A 124 -9.51 7.09 -6.64
C GLU A 124 -8.82 6.73 -7.95
N LYS A 125 -8.65 7.72 -8.82
CA LYS A 125 -7.73 7.58 -9.96
C LYS A 125 -6.35 7.23 -9.45
N LEU A 126 -5.64 6.39 -10.20
CA LEU A 126 -4.28 6.01 -9.88
C LEU A 126 -3.33 7.20 -10.01
N GLN A 127 -2.49 7.40 -9.02
CA GLN A 127 -1.45 8.43 -9.01
C GLN A 127 -0.10 7.82 -9.40
N PHE A 128 0.42 8.23 -10.53
CA PHE A 128 1.80 7.95 -10.91
C PHE A 128 2.72 8.98 -10.26
N THR A 129 3.60 8.53 -9.38
CA THR A 129 4.46 9.41 -8.57
C THR A 129 5.92 9.23 -8.97
N ARG A 130 6.66 10.33 -9.07
CA ARG A 130 8.09 10.38 -9.37
C ARG A 130 8.82 11.14 -8.28
N TYR A 131 9.92 10.57 -7.82
CA TYR A 131 10.87 11.21 -6.91
C TYR A 131 12.21 11.28 -7.63
N TYR A 132 12.74 12.48 -7.80
CA TYR A 132 13.98 12.74 -8.51
C TYR A 132 15.14 12.92 -7.52
N GLY A 133 16.26 12.22 -7.75
CA GLY A 133 17.44 12.29 -6.88
C GLY A 133 18.10 13.66 -6.87
N ASN A 134 18.15 14.35 -8.03
CA ASN A 134 18.70 15.72 -8.14
C ASN A 134 17.90 16.78 -7.37
N LYS A 135 16.66 16.46 -6.98
CA LYS A 135 15.80 17.29 -6.13
C LYS A 135 15.68 16.76 -4.70
N LYS A 136 16.37 15.67 -4.37
CA LYS A 136 16.22 14.95 -3.10
C LYS A 136 14.77 14.59 -2.81
N GLY A 137 14.07 14.10 -3.86
CA GLY A 137 12.65 13.79 -3.82
C GLY A 137 12.26 12.99 -2.58
N VAL A 138 11.29 13.48 -1.83
CA VAL A 138 10.92 12.97 -0.50
C VAL A 138 9.43 13.12 -0.24
N TYR A 139 8.88 12.28 0.64
CA TYR A 139 7.59 12.54 1.28
C TYR A 139 7.70 12.15 2.75
N ARG A 140 7.71 13.16 3.62
CA ARG A 140 7.88 13.01 5.07
C ARG A 140 6.76 12.18 5.70
N PRO A 141 6.92 11.71 6.96
CA PRO A 141 5.91 10.91 7.62
C PRO A 141 4.52 11.57 7.59
N HIS A 142 3.54 10.82 7.08
CA HIS A 142 2.15 11.26 6.93
C HIS A 142 1.19 10.06 6.97
N VAL A 143 -0.09 10.37 7.07
CA VAL A 143 -1.18 9.41 6.90
C VAL A 143 -2.02 9.82 5.70
N ASP A 144 -2.60 8.84 5.03
CA ASP A 144 -3.43 9.08 3.83
C ASP A 144 -4.91 9.27 4.14
N THR A 145 -5.34 8.88 5.34
CA THR A 145 -6.73 9.02 5.74
C THR A 145 -7.11 10.48 5.93
N ASN A 146 -8.30 10.85 5.47
CA ASN A 146 -8.87 12.18 5.66
C ASN A 146 -9.76 12.17 6.88
N PHE A 147 -9.33 12.79 7.99
CA PHE A 147 -10.14 12.95 9.21
C PHE A 147 -11.25 14.03 9.08
N GLY A 148 -11.60 14.43 7.84
CA GLY A 148 -12.66 15.41 7.60
C GLY A 148 -14.07 14.90 7.92
N HIS A 149 -15.10 15.74 7.72
CA HIS A 149 -16.51 15.42 7.98
C HIS A 149 -17.22 14.67 6.83
N LEU A 150 -16.47 14.13 5.87
CA LEU A 150 -17.03 13.37 4.76
C LEU A 150 -17.60 12.02 5.24
N PRO A 151 -18.67 11.51 4.65
CA PRO A 151 -19.28 10.23 5.02
C PRO A 151 -18.37 9.02 4.73
N GLU A 152 -17.42 9.17 3.84
CA GLU A 152 -16.43 8.15 3.47
C GLU A 152 -15.02 8.67 3.63
N ASN A 153 -14.13 7.77 4.04
CA ASN A 153 -12.69 8.03 4.18
C ASN A 153 -11.88 7.03 3.36
N ARG A 154 -10.64 7.38 3.07
CA ARG A 154 -9.66 6.42 2.60
C ARG A 154 -9.45 5.36 3.68
N LYS A 155 -9.66 4.10 3.34
CA LYS A 155 -9.52 2.93 4.22
C LYS A 155 -8.25 2.17 3.92
N LEU A 156 -7.97 1.97 2.64
CA LEU A 156 -6.86 1.17 2.17
C LEU A 156 -6.03 1.99 1.19
N THR A 157 -4.73 2.01 1.43
CA THR A 157 -3.70 2.55 0.54
C THR A 157 -2.92 1.39 -0.05
N PHE A 158 -2.53 1.52 -1.30
CA PHE A 158 -1.51 0.67 -1.89
C PHE A 158 -0.46 1.47 -2.64
N VAL A 159 0.75 0.93 -2.63
CA VAL A 159 1.89 1.46 -3.39
C VAL A 159 2.51 0.33 -4.18
N MET A 160 2.55 0.47 -5.51
CA MET A 160 3.26 -0.44 -6.40
C MET A 160 4.59 0.18 -6.83
N GLN A 161 5.68 -0.54 -6.64
CA GLN A 161 7.00 -0.15 -7.10
C GLN A 161 7.13 -0.38 -8.61
N LEU A 162 7.56 0.65 -9.33
CA LEU A 162 7.69 0.59 -10.80
C LEU A 162 9.14 0.67 -11.28
N SER A 163 9.99 1.43 -10.58
CA SER A 163 11.42 1.51 -10.91
C SER A 163 12.14 0.25 -10.47
N ASP A 164 13.14 -0.16 -11.25
CA ASP A 164 14.11 -1.15 -10.83
C ASP A 164 14.94 -0.59 -9.65
N PRO A 165 15.24 -1.39 -8.61
CA PRO A 165 16.04 -0.93 -7.48
C PRO A 165 17.44 -0.43 -7.86
N SER A 166 18.00 -0.88 -8.99
CA SER A 166 19.30 -0.43 -9.51
C SER A 166 19.26 0.97 -10.16
N GLU A 167 18.06 1.50 -10.45
CA GLU A 167 17.89 2.80 -11.13
C GLU A 167 17.95 4.00 -10.18
N TYR A 168 17.95 3.77 -8.84
CA TYR A 168 17.91 4.86 -7.87
C TYR A 168 18.49 4.47 -6.51
N GLU A 169 18.92 5.45 -5.75
CA GLU A 169 19.38 5.30 -4.36
C GLU A 169 18.48 6.05 -3.39
N GLY A 170 18.41 5.60 -2.13
CA GLY A 170 17.46 6.12 -1.15
C GLY A 170 16.02 5.73 -1.48
N GLY A 171 15.06 6.61 -1.22
CA GLY A 171 13.65 6.43 -1.60
C GLY A 171 12.98 5.21 -0.99
N GLU A 172 13.35 4.84 0.23
CA GLU A 172 12.70 3.74 0.95
C GLU A 172 11.28 4.14 1.32
N LEU A 173 10.33 3.25 1.06
CA LEU A 173 9.00 3.32 1.65
C LEU A 173 9.07 2.69 3.03
N ARG A 174 8.75 3.46 4.07
CA ARG A 174 8.77 3.03 5.46
C ARG A 174 7.39 3.13 6.06
N LEU A 175 6.96 2.09 6.77
CA LEU A 175 5.72 2.06 7.55
C LEU A 175 6.08 2.11 9.03
N HIS A 176 5.53 3.08 9.77
CA HIS A 176 5.79 3.29 11.19
C HIS A 176 4.74 2.56 12.02
N LEU A 177 4.90 1.26 12.21
CA LEU A 177 3.97 0.38 12.92
C LEU A 177 4.43 0.06 14.35
N GLY A 178 5.69 0.31 14.66
CA GLY A 178 6.30 0.05 15.95
C GLY A 178 7.41 1.04 16.29
N LYS A 179 8.32 0.62 17.14
CA LYS A 179 9.48 1.43 17.56
C LYS A 179 10.39 1.76 16.36
N ASP A 180 10.65 0.76 15.54
CA ASP A 180 11.44 0.90 14.32
C ASP A 180 10.51 0.75 13.11
N PRO A 181 10.72 1.50 12.03
CA PRO A 181 9.87 1.40 10.85
C PRO A 181 10.13 0.12 10.06
N ASP A 182 9.07 -0.47 9.52
CA ASP A 182 9.17 -1.54 8.53
C ASP A 182 9.59 -0.96 7.18
N ILE A 183 10.72 -1.41 6.65
CA ILE A 183 11.25 -0.99 5.36
C ILE A 183 10.69 -1.91 4.28
N ILE A 184 9.90 -1.34 3.37
CA ILE A 184 9.29 -2.09 2.28
C ILE A 184 10.33 -2.41 1.20
N PRO A 185 10.42 -3.67 0.73
CA PRO A 185 11.34 -4.05 -0.33
C PRO A 185 11.17 -3.21 -1.59
N LYS A 186 12.30 -2.84 -2.21
CA LYS A 186 12.33 -2.05 -3.47
C LYS A 186 12.06 -2.92 -4.72
N GLU A 187 11.53 -4.10 -4.56
CA GLU A 187 11.27 -5.06 -5.63
C GLU A 187 10.31 -4.47 -6.67
N LYS A 188 10.72 -4.44 -7.94
CA LYS A 188 9.90 -3.95 -9.05
C LYS A 188 8.65 -4.84 -9.22
N GLY A 189 7.49 -4.22 -9.33
CA GLY A 189 6.19 -4.90 -9.43
C GLY A 189 5.60 -5.31 -8.08
N LEU A 190 6.35 -5.19 -6.96
CA LEU A 190 5.81 -5.42 -5.64
C LEU A 190 4.73 -4.37 -5.32
N ILE A 191 3.58 -4.84 -4.86
CA ILE A 191 2.52 -4.00 -4.32
C ILE A 191 2.46 -4.22 -2.82
N VAL A 192 2.51 -3.15 -2.05
CA VAL A 192 2.21 -3.17 -0.62
C VAL A 192 0.87 -2.51 -0.37
N PHE A 193 0.01 -3.20 0.38
CA PHE A 193 -1.29 -2.72 0.87
C PHE A 193 -1.19 -2.45 2.36
N PHE A 194 -1.73 -1.32 2.82
CA PHE A 194 -1.78 -0.97 4.24
C PHE A 194 -2.97 -0.06 4.55
N PRO A 195 -3.46 -0.04 5.82
CA PRO A 195 -4.51 0.89 6.23
C PRO A 195 -4.10 2.32 5.95
N SER A 196 -5.00 3.14 5.39
CA SER A 196 -4.69 4.55 5.07
C SER A 196 -4.36 5.40 6.31
N SER A 197 -4.64 4.90 7.50
CA SER A 197 -4.25 5.50 8.79
C SER A 197 -2.82 5.17 9.23
N THR A 198 -2.14 4.26 8.53
CA THR A 198 -0.75 3.92 8.83
C THR A 198 0.16 5.12 8.54
N LEU A 199 0.95 5.52 9.55
CA LEU A 199 1.99 6.52 9.37
C LEU A 199 3.08 5.95 8.47
N HIS A 200 3.39 6.65 7.38
CA HIS A 200 4.37 6.17 6.41
C HIS A 200 5.12 7.32 5.73
N GLU A 201 6.25 7.01 5.15
CA GLU A 201 7.10 7.99 4.46
C GLU A 201 7.80 7.39 3.24
N CYS A 202 8.21 8.25 2.32
CA CYS A 202 9.24 7.95 1.33
C CYS A 202 10.49 8.73 1.69
N THR A 203 11.57 8.04 2.07
CA THR A 203 12.85 8.69 2.40
C THR A 203 13.43 9.41 1.19
N PRO A 204 14.38 10.36 1.36
CA PRO A 204 14.95 11.06 0.23
C PRO A 204 15.55 10.12 -0.81
N VAL A 205 15.18 10.32 -2.07
CA VAL A 205 15.89 9.73 -3.22
C VAL A 205 17.16 10.56 -3.44
N THR A 206 18.31 9.91 -3.33
CA THR A 206 19.62 10.58 -3.39
C THR A 206 20.26 10.54 -4.76
N SER A 207 19.88 9.57 -5.59
CA SER A 207 20.35 9.40 -6.97
C SER A 207 19.25 8.76 -7.83
N GLY A 208 19.27 9.02 -9.13
CA GLY A 208 18.35 8.42 -10.09
C GLY A 208 16.91 8.94 -9.99
N LYS A 209 15.94 8.07 -10.34
CA LYS A 209 14.51 8.38 -10.33
C LYS A 209 13.71 7.20 -9.82
N ARG A 210 12.98 7.38 -8.73
CA ARG A 210 12.03 6.40 -8.22
C ARG A 210 10.62 6.70 -8.76
N CYS A 211 10.01 5.71 -9.39
CA CYS A 211 8.62 5.75 -9.84
C CYS A 211 7.76 4.74 -9.08
N SER A 212 6.55 5.15 -8.73
CA SER A 212 5.55 4.27 -8.11
C SER A 212 4.15 4.58 -8.60
N LEU A 213 3.25 3.61 -8.53
CA LEU A 213 1.82 3.77 -8.73
C LEU A 213 1.13 3.66 -7.37
N VAL A 214 0.36 4.68 -7.03
CA VAL A 214 -0.32 4.78 -5.73
C VAL A 214 -1.82 4.84 -5.96
N GLY A 215 -2.57 4.18 -5.11
CA GLY A 215 -4.02 4.26 -5.13
C GLY A 215 -4.61 4.22 -3.73
N TRP A 216 -5.82 4.79 -3.62
CA TRP A 216 -6.57 4.88 -2.38
C TRP A 216 -7.98 4.36 -2.59
N VAL A 217 -8.42 3.53 -1.66
CA VAL A 217 -9.75 2.93 -1.67
C VAL A 217 -10.54 3.47 -0.50
N TYR A 218 -11.75 3.91 -0.79
CA TYR A 218 -12.68 4.49 0.17
C TYR A 218 -13.60 3.44 0.75
N GLY A 219 -14.12 3.75 1.92
CA GLY A 219 -15.21 3.04 2.58
C GLY A 219 -15.85 3.92 3.64
N PRO A 220 -16.96 3.47 4.26
CA PRO A 220 -17.66 4.20 5.30
C PRO A 220 -16.73 4.41 6.50
N ARG A 221 -17.02 5.42 7.31
CA ARG A 221 -16.29 5.63 8.57
C ARG A 221 -16.42 4.43 9.49
N PHE A 222 -15.43 4.22 10.34
CA PHE A 222 -15.59 3.33 11.49
C PHE A 222 -16.69 3.93 12.38
N LYS A 223 -17.63 3.09 12.82
CA LYS A 223 -18.67 3.46 13.76
C LYS A 223 -18.18 3.28 15.18
#